data_653037c8be7232d6190bb39a1822fefc
#
_entry.id   653037c8be7232d6190bb39a1822fefc
#
_cell.length_a   1.000
_cell.length_b   1.000
_cell.length_c   1.000
_cell.angle_alpha   90.00
_cell.angle_beta   90.00
_cell.angle_gamma   90.00
#
_symmetry.space_group_name_H-M   'P 1'
#
loop_
_entity.id
_entity.type
_entity.pdbx_description
1 polymer ?
#
loop_
_entity_poly.entity_id
_entity_poly.type
_entity_poly.pdbx_seq_one_letter_code
_entity_poly.pdbx_strand_id
1 'polypeptide(L)'
;MRELLREHRGGVSVAHWKSILSLPEWEKSATVLLYAPLPEEVDPMPLLALHSSPTFLFPRVEGKSLGLYRYSNICKWKQGPFGLREPDSENWDQAFPWQIDLAIIPGVAFDSRGFRLGRGGGYYDRLLAHPEFRGRKIGLCWDFQLLPSVPREPHDIVMDQVISG
;
A
#
# COMPACT_ATOMS: atom_id res chain seq x y z
N MET A 1 -18.56 5.30 8.31
CA MET A 1 -17.34 4.65 7.76
C MET A 1 -17.64 3.33 7.05
N ARG A 2 -18.13 2.28 7.74
CA ARG A 2 -18.38 0.96 7.11
C ARG A 2 -19.41 1.01 5.96
N GLU A 3 -20.40 1.89 6.03
CA GLU A 3 -21.40 2.07 4.99
C GLU A 3 -20.81 2.77 3.76
N LEU A 4 -20.06 3.85 3.97
CA LEU A 4 -19.35 4.56 2.90
C LEU A 4 -18.34 3.66 2.17
N LEU A 5 -17.63 2.80 2.89
CA LEU A 5 -16.74 1.82 2.29
C LEU A 5 -17.47 0.80 1.40
N ARG A 6 -18.73 0.45 1.74
CA ARG A 6 -19.55 -0.44 0.90
C ARG A 6 -20.02 0.22 -0.38
N GLU A 7 -20.32 1.50 -0.35
CA GLU A 7 -20.77 2.28 -1.51
C GLU A 7 -19.64 2.50 -2.53
N HIS A 8 -18.38 2.55 -2.08
CA HIS A 8 -17.20 2.79 -2.92
C HIS A 8 -16.49 1.50 -3.39
N ARG A 9 -17.18 0.37 -3.38
CA ARG A 9 -16.61 -0.91 -3.85
C ARG A 9 -16.20 -0.84 -5.32
N GLY A 10 -14.92 -1.13 -5.58
CA GLY A 10 -14.38 -1.24 -6.93
C GLY A 10 -14.23 0.08 -7.66
N GLY A 11 -14.25 1.20 -6.94
CA GLY A 11 -14.03 2.52 -7.52
C GLY A 11 -12.57 2.73 -7.91
N VAL A 12 -12.36 2.98 -9.20
CA VAL A 12 -11.07 3.44 -9.73
C VAL A 12 -11.13 4.96 -9.79
N SER A 13 -10.35 5.64 -8.96
CA SER A 13 -10.27 7.09 -9.02
C SER A 13 -9.06 7.52 -9.86
N VAL A 14 -9.32 8.09 -11.02
CA VAL A 14 -8.29 8.68 -11.89
C VAL A 14 -7.51 9.78 -11.16
N ALA A 15 -8.13 10.47 -10.20
CA ALA A 15 -7.50 11.51 -9.41
C ALA A 15 -6.33 10.98 -8.57
N HIS A 16 -6.50 9.83 -7.92
CA HIS A 16 -5.44 9.18 -7.15
C HIS A 16 -4.20 8.88 -8.00
N TRP A 17 -4.39 8.33 -9.20
CA TRP A 17 -3.25 7.97 -10.06
C TRP A 17 -2.52 9.19 -10.59
N LYS A 18 -3.26 10.24 -10.99
CA LYS A 18 -2.62 11.50 -11.39
C LYS A 18 -1.77 12.05 -10.26
N SER A 19 -2.26 12.01 -9.04
CA SER A 19 -1.53 12.47 -7.86
C SER A 19 -0.27 11.62 -7.60
N ILE A 20 -0.38 10.29 -7.69
CA ILE A 20 0.78 9.39 -7.52
C ILE A 20 1.82 9.63 -8.61
N LEU A 21 1.40 9.69 -9.88
CA LEU A 21 2.29 9.86 -11.02
C LEU A 21 2.97 11.24 -11.05
N SER A 22 2.39 12.25 -10.40
CA SER A 22 2.98 13.59 -10.28
C SER A 22 3.93 13.74 -9.09
N LEU A 23 4.08 12.71 -8.24
CA LEU A 23 5.06 12.74 -7.16
C LEU A 23 6.49 12.78 -7.74
N PRO A 24 7.37 13.69 -7.28
CA PRO A 24 8.78 13.67 -7.67
C PRO A 24 9.47 12.34 -7.37
N GLU A 25 9.03 11.66 -6.31
CA GLU A 25 9.54 10.36 -5.89
C GLU A 25 9.17 9.26 -6.88
N TRP A 26 8.02 9.36 -7.57
CA TRP A 26 7.59 8.38 -8.55
C TRP A 26 8.62 8.22 -9.69
N GLU A 27 9.02 9.33 -10.29
CA GLU A 27 9.98 9.32 -11.39
C GLU A 27 11.38 8.81 -11.00
N LYS A 28 11.73 8.97 -9.72
CA LYS A 28 13.05 8.57 -9.18
C LYS A 28 13.06 7.14 -8.63
N SER A 29 11.90 6.53 -8.45
CA SER A 29 11.79 5.20 -7.83
C SER A 29 12.09 4.10 -8.82
N ALA A 30 13.07 3.27 -8.52
CA ALA A 30 13.32 2.02 -9.23
C ALA A 30 12.42 0.89 -8.74
N THR A 31 12.00 0.94 -7.47
CA THR A 31 11.19 -0.09 -6.83
C THR A 31 10.07 0.52 -6.00
N VAL A 32 8.84 0.12 -6.28
CA VAL A 32 7.63 0.61 -5.60
C VAL A 32 6.87 -0.55 -4.95
N LEU A 33 6.61 -0.43 -3.65
CA LEU A 33 5.70 -1.32 -2.94
C LEU A 33 4.26 -0.88 -3.20
N LEU A 34 3.44 -1.80 -3.71
CA LEU A 34 1.99 -1.68 -3.83
C LEU A 34 1.29 -2.68 -2.91
N TYR A 35 -0.03 -2.66 -2.93
CA TYR A 35 -0.88 -3.64 -2.27
C TYR A 35 -1.95 -4.15 -3.24
N ALA A 36 -2.41 -5.38 -3.06
CA ALA A 36 -3.60 -5.89 -3.73
C ALA A 36 -4.82 -5.42 -2.91
N PRO A 37 -5.72 -4.61 -3.49
CA PRO A 37 -6.74 -3.94 -2.70
C PRO A 37 -7.84 -4.90 -2.23
N LEU A 38 -8.38 -4.63 -1.05
CA LEU A 38 -9.69 -5.10 -0.65
C LEU A 38 -10.79 -4.33 -1.43
N PRO A 39 -12.01 -4.86 -1.52
CA PRO A 39 -13.09 -4.23 -2.31
C PRO A 39 -13.40 -2.78 -1.92
N GLU A 40 -13.13 -2.41 -0.67
CA GLU A 40 -13.38 -1.07 -0.14
C GLU A 40 -12.16 -0.13 -0.20
N GLU A 41 -11.01 -0.62 -0.62
CA GLU A 41 -9.79 0.17 -0.73
C GLU A 41 -9.65 0.82 -2.12
N VAL A 42 -8.88 1.89 -2.20
CA VAL A 42 -8.48 2.47 -3.49
C VAL A 42 -7.60 1.47 -4.22
N ASP A 43 -7.89 1.23 -5.49
CA ASP A 43 -7.17 0.24 -6.29
C ASP A 43 -5.90 0.82 -6.94
N PRO A 44 -4.68 0.45 -6.52
CA PRO A 44 -3.44 0.87 -7.14
C PRO A 44 -3.00 -0.03 -8.31
N MET A 45 -3.69 -1.16 -8.56
CA MET A 45 -3.28 -2.16 -9.56
C MET A 45 -3.14 -1.62 -10.99
N PRO A 46 -3.93 -0.64 -11.44
CA PRO A 46 -3.74 -0.07 -12.78
C PRO A 46 -2.38 0.58 -13.03
N LEU A 47 -1.63 0.94 -11.98
CA LEU A 47 -0.24 1.41 -12.12
C LEU A 47 0.68 0.36 -12.75
N LEU A 48 0.34 -0.93 -12.64
CA LEU A 48 1.09 -2.04 -13.27
C LEU A 48 1.09 -2.00 -14.80
N ALA A 49 0.13 -1.32 -15.41
CA ALA A 49 -0.02 -1.24 -16.88
C ALA A 49 0.88 -0.18 -17.52
N LEU A 50 1.62 0.60 -16.74
CA LEU A 50 2.47 1.67 -17.26
C LEU A 50 3.74 1.10 -17.89
N HIS A 51 4.03 1.50 -19.14
CA HIS A 51 5.12 0.94 -19.96
C HIS A 51 6.54 1.25 -19.46
N SER A 52 6.73 2.32 -18.71
CA SER A 52 8.01 2.72 -18.11
C SER A 52 7.97 2.60 -16.59
N SER A 53 7.37 1.53 -16.12
CA SER A 53 7.11 1.35 -14.70
C SER A 53 8.36 0.97 -13.91
N PRO A 54 8.42 1.35 -12.64
CA PRO A 54 9.37 0.78 -11.70
C PRO A 54 9.13 -0.74 -11.54
N THR A 55 10.03 -1.39 -10.86
CA THR A 55 9.77 -2.74 -10.33
C THR A 55 8.73 -2.65 -9.24
N PHE A 56 7.65 -3.43 -9.33
CA PHE A 56 6.62 -3.48 -8.30
C PHE A 56 6.82 -4.63 -7.34
N LEU A 57 6.64 -4.36 -6.06
CA LEU A 57 6.61 -5.36 -4.99
C LEU A 57 5.20 -5.43 -4.40
N PHE A 58 4.84 -6.63 -3.93
CA PHE A 58 3.60 -6.85 -3.20
C PHE A 58 3.87 -7.60 -1.89
N PRO A 59 3.12 -7.27 -0.82
CA PRO A 59 3.27 -7.93 0.47
C PRO A 59 2.51 -9.27 0.51
N ARG A 60 3.02 -10.17 1.33
CA ARG A 60 2.37 -11.41 1.73
C ARG A 60 2.47 -11.57 3.24
N VAL A 61 1.39 -11.99 3.89
CA VAL A 61 1.41 -12.29 5.33
C VAL A 61 2.21 -13.56 5.59
N GLU A 62 3.25 -13.43 6.39
CA GLU A 62 4.13 -14.52 6.82
C GLU A 62 4.27 -14.47 8.35
N GLY A 63 3.43 -15.23 9.04
CA GLY A 63 3.36 -15.18 10.51
C GLY A 63 2.92 -13.79 10.99
N LYS A 64 3.80 -13.07 11.68
CA LYS A 64 3.57 -11.72 12.20
C LYS A 64 4.15 -10.62 11.31
N SER A 65 4.76 -10.96 10.20
CA SER A 65 5.44 -10.02 9.30
C SER A 65 4.86 -10.04 7.89
N LEU A 66 5.30 -9.09 7.07
CA LEU A 66 5.05 -9.07 5.63
C LEU A 66 6.33 -9.52 4.91
N GLY A 67 6.25 -10.63 4.19
CA GLY A 67 7.20 -10.95 3.12
C GLY A 67 6.94 -10.05 1.92
N LEU A 68 7.97 -9.76 1.14
CA LEU A 68 7.91 -8.89 -0.03
C LEU A 68 8.29 -9.69 -1.27
N TYR A 69 7.52 -9.50 -2.34
CA TYR A 69 7.69 -10.28 -3.55
C TYR A 69 7.59 -9.40 -4.80
N ARG A 70 8.49 -9.65 -5.77
CA ARG A 70 8.55 -8.93 -7.03
C ARG A 70 7.46 -9.40 -7.98
N TYR A 71 6.68 -8.45 -8.48
CA TYR A 71 5.65 -8.72 -9.48
C TYR A 71 6.25 -8.96 -10.87
N SER A 72 5.69 -9.93 -11.59
CA SER A 72 5.79 -10.07 -13.04
C SER A 72 4.46 -10.53 -13.62
N ASN A 73 4.25 -10.33 -14.90
CA ASN A 73 2.99 -10.67 -15.58
C ASN A 73 2.67 -12.18 -15.63
N ILE A 74 3.64 -13.03 -15.33
CA ILE A 74 3.46 -14.49 -15.26
C ILE A 74 3.17 -14.97 -13.82
N CYS A 75 3.26 -14.08 -12.82
CA CYS A 75 3.06 -14.43 -11.44
C CYS A 75 1.61 -14.80 -11.14
N LYS A 76 1.44 -15.83 -10.33
CA LYS A 76 0.13 -16.28 -9.85
C LYS A 76 -0.18 -15.66 -8.50
N TRP A 77 -1.43 -15.30 -8.33
CA TRP A 77 -1.98 -14.83 -7.07
C TRP A 77 -2.71 -15.97 -6.37
N LYS A 78 -2.64 -15.99 -5.05
CA LYS A 78 -3.45 -16.86 -4.21
C LYS A 78 -4.29 -16.05 -3.23
N GLN A 79 -5.30 -16.68 -2.67
CA GLN A 79 -6.07 -16.09 -1.58
C GLN A 79 -5.32 -16.31 -0.26
N GLY A 80 -5.00 -15.21 0.42
CA GLY A 80 -4.40 -15.18 1.73
C GLY A 80 -5.41 -14.94 2.84
N PRO A 81 -4.94 -14.65 4.07
CA PRO A 81 -5.78 -14.30 5.20
C PRO A 81 -6.67 -13.08 4.92
N PHE A 82 -7.83 -13.01 5.57
CA PHE A 82 -8.75 -11.87 5.50
C PHE A 82 -9.32 -11.57 4.11
N GLY A 83 -9.27 -12.53 3.18
CA GLY A 83 -9.73 -12.34 1.80
C GLY A 83 -8.76 -11.57 0.91
N LEU A 84 -7.56 -11.29 1.38
CA LEU A 84 -6.50 -10.63 0.62
C LEU A 84 -6.02 -11.50 -0.54
N ARG A 85 -5.71 -10.86 -1.66
CA ARG A 85 -4.93 -11.49 -2.72
C ARG A 85 -3.46 -11.32 -2.39
N GLU A 86 -2.72 -12.41 -2.44
CA GLU A 86 -1.29 -12.42 -2.09
C GLU A 86 -0.46 -13.09 -3.18
N PRO A 87 0.83 -12.73 -3.27
CA PRO A 87 1.79 -13.48 -4.09
C PRO A 87 1.80 -14.97 -3.73
N ASP A 88 1.76 -15.83 -4.74
CA ASP A 88 2.08 -17.24 -4.57
C ASP A 88 3.60 -17.39 -4.57
N SER A 89 4.16 -17.70 -3.40
CA SER A 89 5.62 -17.73 -3.18
C SER A 89 6.40 -18.67 -4.10
N GLU A 90 5.74 -19.61 -4.73
CA GLU A 90 6.41 -20.54 -5.66
C GLU A 90 6.77 -19.88 -7.00
N ASN A 91 6.13 -18.77 -7.35
CA ASN A 91 6.25 -18.12 -8.67
C ASN A 91 6.70 -16.66 -8.61
N TRP A 92 7.08 -16.17 -7.44
CA TRP A 92 7.47 -14.78 -7.22
C TRP A 92 8.87 -14.73 -6.59
N ASP A 93 9.72 -13.85 -7.09
CA ASP A 93 11.03 -13.60 -6.49
C ASP A 93 10.88 -12.80 -5.20
N GLN A 94 11.52 -13.27 -4.13
CA GLN A 94 11.55 -12.58 -2.85
C GLN A 94 12.32 -11.26 -2.96
N ALA A 95 11.81 -10.24 -2.28
CA ALA A 95 12.43 -8.93 -2.14
C ALA A 95 12.57 -8.54 -0.65
N PHE A 96 13.22 -7.42 -0.39
CA PHE A 96 13.57 -7.01 0.97
C PHE A 96 13.28 -5.52 1.20
N PRO A 97 13.10 -5.08 2.47
CA PRO A 97 12.74 -3.70 2.81
C PRO A 97 13.67 -2.62 2.26
N TRP A 98 14.97 -2.87 2.19
CA TRP A 98 15.96 -1.90 1.66
C TRP A 98 15.84 -1.62 0.15
N GLN A 99 15.09 -2.45 -0.58
CA GLN A 99 14.87 -2.29 -2.01
C GLN A 99 13.74 -1.31 -2.34
N ILE A 100 12.92 -0.94 -1.35
CA ILE A 100 11.76 -0.08 -1.54
C ILE A 100 12.18 1.38 -1.58
N ASP A 101 11.95 2.05 -2.71
CA ASP A 101 12.14 3.51 -2.86
C ASP A 101 10.87 4.27 -2.48
N LEU A 102 9.71 3.72 -2.84
CA LEU A 102 8.40 4.31 -2.60
C LEU A 102 7.42 3.21 -2.16
N ALA A 103 6.66 3.47 -1.11
CA ALA A 103 5.62 2.56 -0.64
C ALA A 103 4.25 3.24 -0.67
N ILE A 104 3.30 2.63 -1.37
CA ILE A 104 1.89 3.02 -1.36
C ILE A 104 1.17 2.14 -0.34
N ILE A 105 0.62 2.75 0.69
CA ILE A 105 0.15 2.07 1.91
C ILE A 105 -1.37 2.24 2.04
N PRO A 106 -2.13 1.14 2.20
CA PRO A 106 -3.55 1.19 2.48
C PRO A 106 -3.84 1.48 3.96
N GLY A 107 -5.04 1.91 4.26
CA GLY A 107 -5.51 2.09 5.64
C GLY A 107 -7.02 2.17 5.75
N VAL A 108 -7.53 1.98 6.95
CA VAL A 108 -8.95 2.19 7.27
C VAL A 108 -9.27 3.68 7.29
N ALA A 109 -8.36 4.48 7.83
CA ALA A 109 -8.45 5.94 7.86
C ALA A 109 -7.05 6.56 8.01
N PHE A 110 -6.95 7.83 7.66
CA PHE A 110 -5.76 8.65 7.81
C PHE A 110 -6.12 10.01 8.39
N ASP A 111 -5.15 10.72 8.92
CA ASP A 111 -5.31 12.14 9.24
C ASP A 111 -4.29 13.01 8.50
N SER A 112 -4.50 14.33 8.52
CA SER A 112 -3.67 15.30 7.80
C SER A 112 -2.22 15.37 8.29
N ARG A 113 -1.93 14.78 9.45
CA ARG A 113 -0.57 14.67 10.00
C ARG A 113 0.16 13.41 9.54
N GLY A 114 -0.51 12.55 8.75
CA GLY A 114 0.05 11.32 8.22
C GLY A 114 -0.14 10.09 9.12
N PHE A 115 -0.87 10.19 10.23
CA PHE A 115 -1.18 9.02 11.04
C PHE A 115 -2.19 8.14 10.32
N ARG A 116 -2.01 6.84 10.48
CA ARG A 116 -2.79 5.80 9.79
C ARG A 116 -3.48 4.89 10.81
N LEU A 117 -4.76 4.65 10.60
CA LEU A 117 -5.50 3.58 11.28
C LEU A 117 -5.45 2.33 10.39
N GLY A 118 -4.76 1.30 10.84
CA GLY A 118 -4.73 -0.02 10.21
C GLY A 118 -5.88 -0.92 10.70
N ARG A 119 -5.84 -2.18 10.27
CA ARG A 119 -6.84 -3.20 10.64
C ARG A 119 -6.52 -3.94 11.96
N GLY A 120 -5.49 -3.51 12.69
CA GLY A 120 -5.11 -4.03 14.00
C GLY A 120 -4.01 -5.09 13.99
N GLY A 121 -3.55 -5.58 12.85
CA GLY A 121 -2.50 -6.58 12.77
C GLY A 121 -1.07 -6.04 12.95
N GLY A 122 -0.87 -4.73 12.78
CA GLY A 122 0.44 -4.06 12.89
C GLY A 122 1.46 -4.45 11.81
N TYR A 123 1.02 -5.11 10.74
CA TYR A 123 1.90 -5.63 9.69
C TYR A 123 2.69 -4.53 8.97
N TYR A 124 2.01 -3.45 8.56
CA TYR A 124 2.68 -2.33 7.90
C TYR A 124 3.55 -1.55 8.87
N ASP A 125 3.13 -1.35 10.12
CA ASP A 125 3.93 -0.64 11.11
C ASP A 125 5.26 -1.37 11.35
N ARG A 126 5.23 -2.71 11.44
CA ARG A 126 6.47 -3.50 11.55
C ARG A 126 7.35 -3.43 10.31
N LEU A 127 6.77 -3.49 9.11
CA LEU A 127 7.52 -3.34 7.85
C LEU A 127 8.17 -1.95 7.75
N LEU A 128 7.40 -0.91 7.99
CA LEU A 128 7.86 0.48 7.85
C LEU A 128 8.84 0.89 8.96
N ALA A 129 8.79 0.24 10.12
CA ALA A 129 9.74 0.40 11.22
C ALA A 129 11.02 -0.43 11.03
N HIS A 130 11.11 -1.28 10.00
CA HIS A 130 12.29 -2.10 9.76
C HIS A 130 13.52 -1.21 9.58
N PRO A 131 14.67 -1.49 10.26
CA PRO A 131 15.85 -0.62 10.25
C PRO A 131 16.41 -0.34 8.85
N GLU A 132 16.20 -1.24 7.93
CA GLU A 132 16.68 -1.12 6.55
C GLU A 132 15.64 -0.50 5.59
N PHE A 133 14.42 -0.23 6.04
CA PHE A 133 13.44 0.48 5.24
C PHE A 133 13.84 1.95 5.09
N ARG A 134 13.94 2.43 3.85
CA ARG A 134 14.35 3.81 3.50
C ARG A 134 13.35 4.52 2.61
N GLY A 135 12.33 3.80 2.14
CA GLY A 135 11.38 4.30 1.16
C GLY A 135 10.51 5.44 1.66
N ARG A 136 10.03 6.25 0.72
CA ARG A 136 8.99 7.25 0.96
C ARG A 136 7.66 6.54 1.24
N LYS A 137 6.91 6.98 2.23
CA LYS A 137 5.65 6.37 2.68
C LYS A 137 4.47 7.24 2.27
N ILE A 138 3.64 6.75 1.36
CA ILE A 138 2.45 7.46 0.87
C ILE A 138 1.21 6.67 1.29
N GLY A 139 0.37 7.27 2.11
CA GLY A 139 -0.96 6.74 2.42
C GLY A 139 -1.90 7.00 1.25
N LEU A 140 -2.72 6.01 0.88
CA LEU A 140 -3.70 6.13 -0.20
C LEU A 140 -5.10 5.82 0.34
N CYS A 141 -6.06 6.72 0.14
CA CYS A 141 -7.40 6.58 0.68
C CYS A 141 -8.45 7.37 -0.11
N TRP A 142 -9.73 7.08 0.14
CA TRP A 142 -10.85 7.92 -0.29
C TRP A 142 -10.95 9.17 0.60
N ASP A 143 -11.50 10.25 0.10
CA ASP A 143 -11.68 11.50 0.85
C ASP A 143 -12.39 11.31 2.19
N PHE A 144 -13.41 10.46 2.25
CA PHE A 144 -14.12 10.19 3.50
C PHE A 144 -13.32 9.40 4.54
N GLN A 145 -12.17 8.83 4.17
CA GLN A 145 -11.23 8.17 5.08
C GLN A 145 -10.19 9.14 5.67
N LEU A 146 -10.13 10.38 5.15
CA LEU A 146 -9.29 11.43 5.72
C LEU A 146 -10.05 12.11 6.87
N LEU A 147 -9.63 11.82 8.10
CA LEU A 147 -10.27 12.27 9.32
C LEU A 147 -9.49 13.41 9.99
N PRO A 148 -10.12 14.23 10.86
CA PRO A 148 -9.41 15.25 11.64
C PRO A 148 -8.31 14.67 12.51
N SER A 149 -8.53 13.49 13.08
CA SER A 149 -7.51 12.70 13.78
C SER A 149 -7.87 11.22 13.79
N VAL A 150 -6.85 10.35 13.81
CA VAL A 150 -7.02 8.92 14.02
C VAL A 150 -6.40 8.50 15.35
N PRO A 151 -6.91 7.42 15.99
CA PRO A 151 -6.24 6.81 17.14
C PRO A 151 -4.82 6.41 16.76
N ARG A 152 -3.89 6.61 17.69
CA ARG A 152 -2.46 6.31 17.46
C ARG A 152 -1.84 5.69 18.69
N GLU A 153 -0.81 4.91 18.47
CA GLU A 153 0.04 4.31 19.48
C GLU A 153 1.49 4.77 19.28
N PRO A 154 2.36 4.67 20.33
CA PRO A 154 3.75 5.15 20.23
C PRO A 154 4.59 4.49 19.14
N HIS A 155 4.25 3.28 18.71
CA HIS A 155 4.94 2.52 17.67
C HIS A 155 4.39 2.74 16.25
N ASP A 156 3.32 3.52 16.09
CA ASP A 156 2.73 3.80 14.79
C ASP A 156 3.69 4.63 13.94
N ILE A 157 3.81 4.23 12.67
CA ILE A 157 4.67 4.93 11.72
C ILE A 157 3.85 5.94 10.93
N VAL A 158 4.34 7.19 10.91
CA VAL A 158 3.71 8.30 10.20
C VAL A 158 3.99 8.19 8.70
N MET A 159 2.97 8.40 7.87
CA MET A 159 3.13 8.54 6.42
C MET A 159 3.81 9.89 6.11
N ASP A 160 4.65 9.92 5.09
CA ASP A 160 5.28 11.16 4.62
C ASP A 160 4.27 12.06 3.91
N GLN A 161 3.26 11.46 3.29
CA GLN A 161 2.13 12.13 2.64
C GLN A 161 0.91 11.23 2.61
N VAL A 162 -0.28 11.81 2.57
CA VAL A 162 -1.55 11.10 2.31
C VAL A 162 -2.16 11.67 1.04
N ILE A 163 -2.53 10.78 0.12
CA ILE A 163 -3.27 11.09 -1.10
C ILE A 163 -4.69 10.59 -0.92
N SER A 164 -5.64 11.51 -1.05
CA SER A 164 -7.07 11.23 -1.04
C SER A 164 -7.74 11.71 -2.32
N GLY A 165 -8.93 11.17 -2.63
CA GLY A 165 -9.72 11.56 -3.80
C GLY A 165 -11.05 10.85 -3.92
#